data_b87193d98cf4ec9b1ad18e07fb675cba
#
_entry.id   b87193d98cf4ec9b1ad18e07fb675cba
#
_cell.length_a   1.000
_cell.length_b   1.000
_cell.length_c   1.000
_cell.angle_alpha   90.00
_cell.angle_beta   90.00
_cell.angle_gamma   90.00
#
_symmetry.space_group_name_H-M   'P 1'
#
loop_
_entity.id
_entity.type
_entity.pdbx_description
1 polymer ?
#
loop_
_entity_poly.entity_id
_entity_poly.type
_entity_poly.pdbx_seq_one_letter_code
_entity_poly.pdbx_strand_id
1 'polypeptide(L)'
;MTYTPDTPTVVLVHGGFADASFWVPVIRELQASNLPVLAPANPLRGLAHDAEYVASVVGQIDGPVLLVGHSYGGAVISVAGAAAANVVGLVYVAAFALDEGESFAEIFERFGATPLVDAVRPSSYPVEGGGTAVELSIAPELYQSAFAADLPSEVTEVLAVSQRPFAAIFDDRAQAAAWKTLPSTG
;
A
#
# COMPACT_ATOMS: atom_id res chain seq x y z
N MET A 1 19.35 17.71 -10.07
CA MET A 1 19.89 16.34 -10.11
C MET A 1 19.61 15.80 -11.48
N THR A 2 20.61 15.28 -12.19
CA THR A 2 20.43 14.65 -13.51
C THR A 2 20.52 13.14 -13.31
N TYR A 3 19.39 12.46 -13.44
CA TYR A 3 19.33 11.00 -13.42
C TYR A 3 19.72 10.46 -14.81
N THR A 4 20.30 9.26 -14.85
CA THR A 4 20.50 8.58 -16.14
C THR A 4 19.15 8.05 -16.65
N PRO A 5 18.91 8.01 -17.97
CA PRO A 5 17.62 7.53 -18.50
C PRO A 5 17.23 6.10 -18.06
N ASP A 6 18.23 5.29 -17.70
CA ASP A 6 18.03 3.89 -17.28
C ASP A 6 17.86 3.72 -15.77
N THR A 7 17.97 4.80 -14.97
CA THR A 7 17.76 4.73 -13.52
C THR A 7 16.27 4.63 -13.24
N PRO A 8 15.76 3.55 -12.62
CA PRO A 8 14.35 3.43 -12.36
C PRO A 8 13.89 4.47 -11.31
N THR A 9 12.71 5.03 -11.53
CA THR A 9 12.00 5.78 -10.48
C THR A 9 11.42 4.80 -9.48
N VAL A 10 11.75 4.97 -8.20
CA VAL A 10 11.18 4.15 -7.12
C VAL A 10 9.84 4.73 -6.71
N VAL A 11 8.76 3.97 -6.88
CA VAL A 11 7.40 4.37 -6.48
C VAL A 11 7.00 3.58 -5.25
N LEU A 12 6.77 4.29 -4.12
CA LEU A 12 6.52 3.73 -2.80
C LEU A 12 5.02 3.77 -2.50
N VAL A 13 4.38 2.60 -2.38
CA VAL A 13 2.94 2.46 -2.13
C VAL A 13 2.71 2.00 -0.68
N HIS A 14 2.11 2.87 0.14
CA HIS A 14 1.84 2.59 1.55
C HIS A 14 0.66 1.64 1.73
N GLY A 15 0.60 0.99 2.89
CA GLY A 15 -0.47 0.08 3.30
C GLY A 15 -1.70 0.78 3.89
N GLY A 16 -2.63 -0.01 4.43
CA GLY A 16 -3.79 0.48 5.17
C GLY A 16 -3.40 1.27 6.41
N PHE A 17 -4.28 2.13 6.88
CA PHE A 17 -4.15 2.96 8.08
C PHE A 17 -3.00 3.98 8.06
N ALA A 18 -2.24 4.06 6.98
CA ALA A 18 -1.10 4.94 6.77
C ALA A 18 -1.33 5.88 5.58
N ASP A 19 -0.41 6.79 5.38
CA ASP A 19 -0.32 7.64 4.18
C ASP A 19 1.12 7.67 3.64
N ALA A 20 1.38 8.49 2.62
CA ALA A 20 2.69 8.59 1.99
C ALA A 20 3.82 9.03 2.96
N SER A 21 3.49 9.71 4.07
CA SER A 21 4.47 10.14 5.06
C SER A 21 5.11 8.98 5.84
N PHE A 22 4.46 7.81 5.85
CA PHE A 22 5.04 6.56 6.35
C PHE A 22 6.41 6.26 5.73
N TRP A 23 6.60 6.63 4.45
CA TRP A 23 7.82 6.39 3.71
C TRP A 23 8.93 7.44 3.93
N VAL A 24 8.71 8.49 4.74
CA VAL A 24 9.67 9.60 4.89
C VAL A 24 11.10 9.15 5.20
N PRO A 25 11.36 8.19 6.11
CA PRO A 25 12.73 7.72 6.33
C PRO A 25 13.35 7.08 5.08
N VAL A 26 12.60 6.23 4.39
CA VAL A 26 13.04 5.54 3.17
C VAL A 26 13.25 6.54 2.02
N ILE A 27 12.35 7.51 1.86
CA ILE A 27 12.50 8.58 0.86
C ILE A 27 13.82 9.33 1.04
N ARG A 28 14.18 9.65 2.27
CA ARG A 28 15.44 10.36 2.58
C ARG A 28 16.67 9.56 2.16
N GLU A 29 16.68 8.26 2.42
CA GLU A 29 17.79 7.37 2.06
C GLU A 29 17.90 7.19 0.54
N LEU A 30 16.77 7.03 -0.16
CA LEU A 30 16.75 6.95 -1.62
C LEU A 30 17.23 8.26 -2.26
N GLN A 31 16.79 9.42 -1.75
CA GLN A 31 17.23 10.72 -2.21
C GLN A 31 18.74 10.95 -1.92
N ALA A 32 19.24 10.54 -0.75
CA ALA A 32 20.66 10.60 -0.41
C ALA A 32 21.50 9.72 -1.35
N SER A 33 20.92 8.64 -1.84
CA SER A 33 21.51 7.73 -2.84
C SER A 33 21.33 8.21 -4.29
N ASN A 34 20.80 9.43 -4.52
CA ASN A 34 20.48 9.98 -5.83
C ASN A 34 19.54 9.11 -6.67
N LEU A 35 18.57 8.45 -6.04
CA LEU A 35 17.50 7.72 -6.74
C LEU A 35 16.25 8.61 -6.88
N PRO A 36 15.61 8.64 -8.06
CA PRO A 36 14.33 9.31 -8.21
C PRO A 36 13.26 8.52 -7.43
N VAL A 37 12.47 9.23 -6.63
CA VAL A 37 11.46 8.61 -5.77
C VAL A 37 10.15 9.38 -5.83
N LEU A 38 9.04 8.64 -5.81
CA LEU A 38 7.68 9.15 -5.70
C LEU A 38 6.91 8.29 -4.70
N ALA A 39 6.12 8.91 -3.84
CA ALA A 39 5.23 8.22 -2.92
C ALA A 39 3.80 8.76 -3.12
N PRO A 40 2.99 8.15 -4.00
CA PRO A 40 1.61 8.56 -4.22
C PRO A 40 0.75 8.30 -2.97
N ALA A 41 -0.28 9.12 -2.78
CA ALA A 41 -1.29 8.89 -1.77
C ALA A 41 -2.22 7.76 -2.24
N ASN A 42 -1.95 6.52 -1.80
CA ASN A 42 -2.83 5.39 -2.07
C ASN A 42 -4.25 5.68 -1.55
N PRO A 43 -5.31 5.61 -2.38
CA PRO A 43 -6.66 6.05 -1.99
C PRO A 43 -7.28 5.26 -0.83
N LEU A 44 -6.94 3.98 -0.67
CA LEU A 44 -7.48 3.07 0.36
C LEU A 44 -9.01 2.89 0.25
N ARG A 45 -9.54 2.78 -0.98
CA ARG A 45 -10.97 2.70 -1.28
C ARG A 45 -11.40 1.44 -2.02
N GLY A 46 -10.50 0.49 -2.25
CA GLY A 46 -10.74 -0.78 -2.90
C GLY A 46 -9.57 -1.20 -3.78
N LEU A 47 -9.26 -2.49 -3.82
CA LEU A 47 -8.05 -2.99 -4.48
C LEU A 47 -8.00 -2.60 -5.97
N ALA A 48 -9.10 -2.78 -6.69
CA ALA A 48 -9.16 -2.43 -8.11
C ALA A 48 -8.98 -0.93 -8.35
N HIS A 49 -9.68 -0.09 -7.58
CA HIS A 49 -9.62 1.36 -7.67
C HIS A 49 -8.22 1.88 -7.32
N ASP A 50 -7.63 1.38 -6.25
CA ASP A 50 -6.33 1.83 -5.78
C ASP A 50 -5.21 1.40 -6.75
N ALA A 51 -5.31 0.19 -7.30
CA ALA A 51 -4.38 -0.29 -8.33
C ALA A 51 -4.48 0.51 -9.63
N GLU A 52 -5.69 0.83 -10.08
CA GLU A 52 -5.91 1.69 -11.25
C GLU A 52 -5.31 3.09 -11.04
N TYR A 53 -5.51 3.68 -9.87
CA TYR A 53 -4.91 4.96 -9.52
C TYR A 53 -3.38 4.90 -9.56
N VAL A 54 -2.77 3.89 -8.92
CA VAL A 54 -1.30 3.72 -8.90
C VAL A 54 -0.77 3.47 -10.32
N ALA A 55 -1.42 2.63 -11.12
CA ALA A 55 -1.04 2.41 -12.52
C ALA A 55 -1.10 3.68 -13.35
N SER A 56 -2.13 4.52 -13.14
CA SER A 56 -2.25 5.83 -13.79
C SER A 56 -1.10 6.77 -13.43
N VAL A 57 -0.70 6.82 -12.16
CA VAL A 57 0.46 7.61 -11.71
C VAL A 57 1.75 7.10 -12.35
N VAL A 58 1.96 5.79 -12.34
CA VAL A 58 3.14 5.13 -12.92
C VAL A 58 3.24 5.37 -14.42
N GLY A 59 2.12 5.28 -15.13
CA GLY A 59 2.06 5.50 -16.58
C GLY A 59 2.42 6.93 -17.02
N GLN A 60 2.49 7.88 -16.10
CA GLN A 60 2.90 9.27 -16.35
C GLN A 60 4.41 9.51 -16.08
N ILE A 61 5.12 8.50 -15.61
CA ILE A 61 6.57 8.58 -15.34
C ILE A 61 7.33 8.17 -16.60
N ASP A 62 8.19 9.07 -17.06
CA ASP A 62 9.12 8.74 -18.15
C ASP A 62 10.21 7.78 -17.66
N GLY A 63 10.42 6.69 -18.40
CA GLY A 63 11.45 5.68 -18.10
C GLY A 63 10.98 4.55 -17.17
N PRO A 64 11.91 3.69 -16.71
CA PRO A 64 11.60 2.50 -15.93
C PRO A 64 11.14 2.84 -14.51
N VAL A 65 10.24 2.02 -13.97
CA VAL A 65 9.68 2.16 -12.61
C VAL A 65 9.91 0.89 -11.81
N LEU A 66 10.41 1.05 -10.58
CA LEU A 66 10.44 0.02 -9.55
C LEU A 66 9.30 0.30 -8.56
N LEU A 67 8.32 -0.59 -8.47
CA LEU A 67 7.24 -0.49 -7.49
C LEU A 67 7.65 -1.13 -6.16
N VAL A 68 7.41 -0.42 -5.07
CA VAL A 68 7.65 -0.90 -3.70
C VAL A 68 6.35 -0.81 -2.93
N GLY A 69 5.84 -1.92 -2.41
CA GLY A 69 4.59 -1.97 -1.65
C GLY A 69 4.81 -2.46 -0.22
N HIS A 70 4.23 -1.74 0.75
CA HIS A 70 4.15 -2.17 2.14
C HIS A 70 2.76 -2.70 2.46
N SER A 71 2.67 -3.85 3.15
CA SER A 71 1.40 -4.39 3.63
C SER A 71 0.35 -4.51 2.50
N TYR A 72 -0.82 -3.89 2.61
CA TYR A 72 -1.83 -3.78 1.56
C TYR A 72 -1.28 -3.19 0.24
N GLY A 73 -0.31 -2.27 0.33
CA GLY A 73 0.36 -1.71 -0.85
C GLY A 73 1.02 -2.77 -1.74
N GLY A 74 1.39 -3.94 -1.19
CA GLY A 74 1.88 -5.08 -1.96
C GLY A 74 0.83 -5.68 -2.90
N ALA A 75 -0.41 -5.83 -2.43
CA ALA A 75 -1.51 -6.26 -3.28
C ALA A 75 -1.80 -5.23 -4.38
N VAL A 76 -1.76 -3.94 -4.04
CA VAL A 76 -1.94 -2.85 -5.00
C VAL A 76 -0.88 -2.89 -6.10
N ILE A 77 0.42 -3.03 -5.75
CA ILE A 77 1.49 -3.08 -6.76
C ILE A 77 1.46 -4.36 -7.60
N SER A 78 0.94 -5.47 -7.05
CA SER A 78 0.76 -6.71 -7.82
C SER A 78 -0.21 -6.53 -8.98
N VAL A 79 -1.28 -5.77 -8.78
CA VAL A 79 -2.27 -5.48 -9.80
C VAL A 79 -1.81 -4.33 -10.71
N ALA A 80 -1.34 -3.22 -10.14
CA ALA A 80 -0.88 -2.06 -10.89
C ALA A 80 0.32 -2.37 -11.80
N GLY A 81 1.25 -3.21 -11.34
CA GLY A 81 2.42 -3.62 -12.12
C GLY A 81 2.10 -4.41 -13.38
N ALA A 82 0.98 -5.13 -13.40
CA ALA A 82 0.51 -5.81 -14.59
C ALA A 82 -0.12 -4.87 -15.63
N ALA A 83 -0.62 -3.70 -15.18
CA ALA A 83 -1.29 -2.71 -16.02
C ALA A 83 -0.34 -1.64 -16.59
N ALA A 84 0.85 -1.45 -16.01
CA ALA A 84 1.78 -0.39 -16.39
C ALA A 84 3.04 -0.96 -17.07
N ALA A 85 3.19 -0.69 -18.37
CA ALA A 85 4.23 -1.30 -19.20
C ALA A 85 5.67 -0.87 -18.86
N ASN A 86 5.84 0.24 -18.14
CA ASN A 86 7.15 0.76 -17.71
C ASN A 86 7.62 0.22 -16.35
N VAL A 87 6.86 -0.66 -15.71
CA VAL A 87 7.28 -1.32 -14.48
C VAL A 87 8.30 -2.42 -14.80
N VAL A 88 9.47 -2.32 -14.17
CA VAL A 88 10.58 -3.25 -14.39
C VAL A 88 10.82 -4.22 -13.22
N GLY A 89 10.16 -4.01 -12.08
CA GLY A 89 10.29 -4.89 -10.92
C GLY A 89 9.40 -4.47 -9.76
N LEU A 90 9.25 -5.39 -8.79
CA LEU A 90 8.42 -5.24 -7.60
C LEU A 90 9.22 -5.56 -6.34
N VAL A 91 9.02 -4.77 -5.28
CA VAL A 91 9.58 -5.02 -3.94
C VAL A 91 8.45 -5.07 -2.92
N TYR A 92 8.40 -6.14 -2.15
CA TYR A 92 7.39 -6.37 -1.11
C TYR A 92 8.02 -6.16 0.27
N VAL A 93 7.50 -5.22 1.04
CA VAL A 93 7.98 -4.92 2.40
C VAL A 93 6.90 -5.32 3.39
N ALA A 94 7.05 -6.47 4.06
CA ALA A 94 6.04 -7.03 4.97
C ALA A 94 4.63 -6.95 4.35
N ALA A 95 4.45 -7.47 3.13
CA ALA A 95 3.34 -7.13 2.25
C ALA A 95 2.58 -8.34 1.72
N PHE A 96 1.34 -8.11 1.30
CA PHE A 96 0.52 -9.10 0.62
C PHE A 96 0.94 -9.23 -0.86
N ALA A 97 1.25 -10.45 -1.29
CA ALA A 97 1.50 -10.82 -2.67
C ALA A 97 0.39 -11.80 -3.13
N LEU A 98 -0.82 -11.27 -3.29
CA LEU A 98 -1.98 -12.07 -3.68
C LEU A 98 -1.80 -12.68 -5.06
N ASP A 99 -2.30 -13.89 -5.24
CA ASP A 99 -2.47 -14.49 -6.54
C ASP A 99 -3.68 -13.90 -7.28
N GLU A 100 -3.72 -14.04 -8.60
CA GLU A 100 -4.89 -13.66 -9.39
C GLU A 100 -6.12 -14.43 -8.90
N GLY A 101 -7.18 -13.70 -8.61
CA GLY A 101 -8.42 -14.21 -8.05
C GLY A 101 -8.42 -14.44 -6.53
N GLU A 102 -7.27 -14.34 -5.85
CA GLU A 102 -7.17 -14.50 -4.40
C GLU A 102 -7.65 -13.24 -3.66
N SER A 103 -8.29 -13.42 -2.50
CA SER A 103 -8.76 -12.35 -1.63
C SER A 103 -8.00 -12.30 -0.30
N PHE A 104 -8.10 -11.18 0.41
CA PHE A 104 -7.54 -11.06 1.76
C PHE A 104 -8.22 -12.01 2.76
N ALA A 105 -9.54 -12.25 2.61
CA ALA A 105 -10.26 -13.19 3.46
C ALA A 105 -9.67 -14.60 3.34
N GLU A 106 -9.35 -15.07 2.13
CA GLU A 106 -8.73 -16.37 1.90
C GLU A 106 -7.32 -16.47 2.53
N ILE A 107 -6.54 -15.38 2.51
CA ILE A 107 -5.24 -15.31 3.20
C ILE A 107 -5.41 -15.44 4.71
N PHE A 108 -6.34 -14.69 5.31
CA PHE A 108 -6.60 -14.76 6.75
C PHE A 108 -7.17 -16.11 7.18
N GLU A 109 -7.98 -16.76 6.35
CA GLU A 109 -8.46 -18.12 6.60
C GLU A 109 -7.30 -19.12 6.63
N ARG A 110 -6.34 -18.98 5.71
CA ARG A 110 -5.19 -19.89 5.55
C ARG A 110 -4.13 -19.71 6.63
N PHE A 111 -3.83 -18.47 7.03
CA PHE A 111 -2.69 -18.16 7.90
C PHE A 111 -3.09 -17.62 9.29
N GLY A 112 -4.37 -17.43 9.52
CA GLY A 112 -4.90 -16.81 10.74
C GLY A 112 -4.89 -15.30 10.71
N ALA A 113 -5.74 -14.70 11.55
CA ALA A 113 -5.81 -13.27 11.75
C ALA A 113 -4.66 -12.78 12.64
N THR A 114 -4.21 -11.55 12.41
CA THR A 114 -3.20 -10.90 13.25
C THR A 114 -3.86 -10.17 14.43
N PRO A 115 -3.13 -9.84 15.51
CA PRO A 115 -3.66 -9.04 16.62
C PRO A 115 -4.24 -7.68 16.20
N LEU A 116 -3.86 -7.18 15.02
CA LEU A 116 -4.39 -5.95 14.44
C LEU A 116 -5.92 -6.01 14.27
N VAL A 117 -6.48 -7.19 13.96
CA VAL A 117 -7.94 -7.36 13.75
C VAL A 117 -8.75 -6.97 14.99
N ASP A 118 -8.25 -7.27 16.20
CA ASP A 118 -8.91 -6.92 17.44
C ASP A 118 -8.87 -5.41 17.74
N ALA A 119 -7.90 -4.71 17.16
CA ALA A 119 -7.74 -3.27 17.31
C ALA A 119 -8.55 -2.44 16.32
N VAL A 120 -9.09 -3.07 15.26
CA VAL A 120 -9.83 -2.37 14.20
C VAL A 120 -11.23 -1.97 14.66
N ARG A 121 -11.65 -0.77 14.25
CA ARG A 121 -12.99 -0.19 14.50
C ARG A 121 -13.64 0.19 13.17
N PRO A 122 -14.82 -0.34 12.88
CA PRO A 122 -15.58 0.03 11.68
C PRO A 122 -16.29 1.37 11.86
N SER A 123 -16.34 2.14 10.79
CA SER A 123 -17.18 3.33 10.64
C SER A 123 -17.82 3.37 9.26
N SER A 124 -18.84 4.20 9.08
CA SER A 124 -19.53 4.33 7.79
C SER A 124 -19.14 5.63 7.11
N TYR A 125 -18.95 5.57 5.79
CA TYR A 125 -18.72 6.76 4.98
C TYR A 125 -19.65 6.80 3.76
N PRO A 126 -20.00 7.98 3.22
CA PRO A 126 -20.87 8.10 2.06
C PRO A 126 -20.16 7.66 0.80
N VAL A 127 -20.88 7.02 -0.13
CA VAL A 127 -20.38 6.64 -1.45
C VAL A 127 -21.10 7.39 -2.56
N GLU A 128 -20.46 7.50 -3.72
CA GLU A 128 -21.05 8.09 -4.90
C GLU A 128 -22.33 7.34 -5.31
N GLY A 129 -23.34 8.05 -5.77
CA GLY A 129 -24.65 7.49 -6.09
C GLY A 129 -25.62 7.32 -4.89
N GLY A 130 -25.17 7.66 -3.69
CA GLY A 130 -25.93 7.56 -2.44
C GLY A 130 -25.74 6.22 -1.71
N GLY A 131 -25.99 6.24 -0.42
CA GLY A 131 -25.73 5.10 0.46
C GLY A 131 -24.43 5.25 1.25
N THR A 132 -24.03 4.17 1.94
CA THR A 132 -22.83 4.13 2.77
C THR A 132 -22.04 2.85 2.55
N ALA A 133 -20.71 2.95 2.67
CA ALA A 133 -19.81 1.80 2.77
C ALA A 133 -19.11 1.81 4.13
N VAL A 134 -18.41 0.73 4.44
CA VAL A 134 -17.67 0.57 5.70
C VAL A 134 -16.19 0.88 5.46
N GLU A 135 -15.63 1.69 6.33
CA GLU A 135 -14.19 1.87 6.46
C GLU A 135 -13.73 1.49 7.86
N LEU A 136 -12.46 1.21 7.97
CA LEU A 136 -11.81 0.70 9.17
C LEU A 136 -10.76 1.69 9.65
N SER A 137 -10.65 1.87 10.95
CA SER A 137 -9.53 2.56 11.60
C SER A 137 -9.02 1.73 12.76
N ILE A 138 -7.81 1.99 13.23
CA ILE A 138 -7.27 1.35 14.43
C ILE A 138 -7.69 2.20 15.64
N ALA A 139 -8.18 1.55 16.70
CA ALA A 139 -8.49 2.23 17.96
C ALA A 139 -7.25 2.98 18.45
N PRO A 140 -7.33 4.30 18.72
CA PRO A 140 -6.14 5.10 19.08
C PRO A 140 -5.36 4.53 20.27
N GLU A 141 -6.06 4.01 21.27
CA GLU A 141 -5.47 3.41 22.47
C GLU A 141 -4.73 2.09 22.22
N LEU A 142 -4.99 1.43 21.09
CA LEU A 142 -4.34 0.19 20.67
C LEU A 142 -3.34 0.39 19.53
N TYR A 143 -3.24 1.61 18.98
CA TYR A 143 -2.46 1.89 17.78
C TYR A 143 -0.99 1.50 17.94
N GLN A 144 -0.35 1.92 19.04
CA GLN A 144 1.04 1.58 19.30
C GLN A 144 1.24 0.07 19.42
N SER A 145 0.49 -0.60 20.29
CA SER A 145 0.71 -2.03 20.57
C SER A 145 0.38 -2.95 19.41
N ALA A 146 -0.62 -2.59 18.59
CA ALA A 146 -1.10 -3.44 17.50
C ALA A 146 -0.47 -3.14 16.13
N PHE A 147 0.05 -1.91 15.93
CA PHE A 147 0.46 -1.46 14.60
C PHE A 147 1.85 -0.82 14.53
N ALA A 148 2.31 -0.18 15.60
CA ALA A 148 3.57 0.60 15.60
C ALA A 148 4.36 0.43 16.92
N ALA A 149 4.50 -0.81 17.39
CA ALA A 149 5.08 -1.14 18.69
C ALA A 149 6.56 -0.74 18.84
N ASP A 150 7.27 -0.60 17.75
CA ASP A 150 8.69 -0.21 17.67
C ASP A 150 8.92 1.31 17.63
N LEU A 151 7.84 2.11 17.51
CA LEU A 151 7.94 3.57 17.49
C LEU A 151 7.77 4.20 18.89
N PRO A 152 8.40 5.37 19.15
CA PRO A 152 8.17 6.12 20.37
C PRO A 152 6.69 6.53 20.56
N SER A 153 6.22 6.57 21.81
CA SER A 153 4.82 6.88 22.12
C SER A 153 4.38 8.26 21.62
N GLU A 154 5.27 9.26 21.73
CA GLU A 154 5.00 10.62 21.21
C GLU A 154 4.76 10.66 19.69
N VAL A 155 5.30 9.70 18.94
CA VAL A 155 5.07 9.56 17.49
C VAL A 155 3.76 8.82 17.26
N THR A 156 3.54 7.72 17.97
CA THR A 156 2.35 6.87 17.76
C THR A 156 1.06 7.55 18.20
N GLU A 157 1.07 8.40 19.22
CA GLU A 157 -0.06 9.23 19.63
C GLU A 157 -0.54 10.17 18.50
N VAL A 158 0.40 10.76 17.76
CA VAL A 158 0.08 11.60 16.59
C VAL A 158 -0.44 10.75 15.44
N LEU A 159 0.24 9.65 15.13
CA LEU A 159 -0.15 8.76 14.04
C LEU A 159 -1.54 8.14 14.27
N ALA A 160 -1.86 7.79 15.51
CA ALA A 160 -3.16 7.20 15.87
C ALA A 160 -4.35 8.11 15.53
N VAL A 161 -4.21 9.42 15.66
CA VAL A 161 -5.28 10.39 15.38
C VAL A 161 -5.23 10.97 13.96
N SER A 162 -4.14 10.74 13.24
CA SER A 162 -3.95 11.19 11.85
C SER A 162 -3.98 10.04 10.83
N GLN A 163 -4.23 8.81 11.28
CA GLN A 163 -4.33 7.64 10.40
C GLN A 163 -5.37 7.83 9.29
N ARG A 164 -5.10 7.26 8.14
CA ARG A 164 -6.04 7.27 7.04
C ARG A 164 -6.99 6.07 7.14
N PRO A 165 -8.32 6.27 7.18
CA PRO A 165 -9.27 5.16 7.19
C PRO A 165 -9.14 4.30 5.93
N PHE A 166 -9.31 3.00 6.11
CA PHE A 166 -9.12 1.97 5.10
C PHE A 166 -10.45 1.28 4.79
N ALA A 167 -10.91 1.28 3.54
CA ALA A 167 -12.13 0.59 3.17
C ALA A 167 -12.09 -0.90 3.55
N ALA A 168 -13.22 -1.46 3.95
CA ALA A 168 -13.33 -2.88 4.29
C ALA A 168 -13.29 -3.72 3.00
N ILE A 169 -12.10 -4.17 2.64
CA ILE A 169 -11.78 -4.80 1.34
C ILE A 169 -11.53 -6.31 1.44
N PHE A 170 -11.95 -6.96 2.54
CA PHE A 170 -11.60 -8.36 2.80
C PHE A 170 -11.98 -9.31 1.66
N ASP A 171 -13.09 -9.04 0.97
CA ASP A 171 -13.60 -9.83 -0.15
C ASP A 171 -13.10 -9.35 -1.51
N ASP A 172 -12.34 -8.25 -1.58
CA ASP A 172 -11.73 -7.79 -2.82
C ASP A 172 -10.75 -8.83 -3.34
N ARG A 173 -10.85 -9.13 -4.64
CA ARG A 173 -9.99 -10.10 -5.31
C ARG A 173 -8.95 -9.42 -6.18
N ALA A 174 -7.73 -9.93 -6.16
CA ALA A 174 -6.67 -9.43 -7.03
C ALA A 174 -6.99 -9.76 -8.51
N GLN A 175 -6.98 -8.73 -9.37
CA GLN A 175 -7.26 -8.89 -10.80
C GLN A 175 -6.06 -9.40 -11.59
N ALA A 176 -4.85 -9.31 -11.02
CA ALA A 176 -3.60 -9.77 -11.60
C ALA A 176 -2.54 -10.04 -10.52
N ALA A 177 -1.51 -10.79 -10.88
CA ALA A 177 -0.37 -11.12 -10.04
C ALA A 177 0.94 -10.86 -10.79
N ALA A 178 1.33 -9.57 -10.92
CA ALA A 178 2.50 -9.16 -11.70
C ALA A 178 3.81 -9.80 -11.23
N TRP A 179 3.89 -10.21 -9.96
CA TRP A 179 5.04 -10.92 -9.40
C TRP A 179 5.33 -12.28 -10.06
N LYS A 180 4.37 -12.83 -10.83
CA LYS A 180 4.60 -14.05 -11.64
C LYS A 180 5.37 -13.79 -12.92
N THR A 181 5.39 -12.56 -13.39
CA THR A 181 5.97 -12.19 -14.70
C THR A 181 7.08 -11.16 -14.62
N LEU A 182 7.09 -10.34 -13.55
CA LEU A 182 8.12 -9.34 -13.30
C LEU A 182 9.13 -9.82 -12.25
N PRO A 183 10.40 -9.40 -12.32
CA PRO A 183 11.35 -9.58 -11.24
C PRO A 183 10.78 -9.05 -9.93
N SER A 184 10.78 -9.85 -8.88
CA SER A 184 10.22 -9.48 -7.58
C SER A 184 11.04 -10.04 -6.43
N THR A 185 11.06 -9.29 -5.31
CA THR A 185 11.72 -9.65 -4.06
C THR A 185 10.92 -9.16 -2.86
N GLY A 186 11.10 -9.82 -1.69
CA GLY A 186 10.47 -9.48 -0.43
C GLY A 186 11.17 -10.09 0.75
#